data_fc99e1886c32fcab36240fb359b1fff5
#
_entry.id   fc99e1886c32fcab36240fb359b1fff5
#
_cell.length_a   1.000
_cell.length_b   1.000
_cell.length_c   1.000
_cell.angle_alpha   90.00
_cell.angle_beta   90.00
_cell.angle_gamma   90.00
#
_symmetry.space_group_name_H-M   'P 1'
#
loop_
_entity.id
_entity.type
_entity.pdbx_description
1 polymer ?
#
loop_
_entity_poly.entity_id
_entity_poly.type
_entity_poly.pdbx_seq_one_letter_code
_entity_poly.pdbx_strand_id
1 'polypeptide(L)'
;TYKRPFDYIEIPDSHFVVLATYVTTEDGSGLVHQAPAFGADDLQVCRSYGLPVVNPVAADGHFLADVPVVGGLFFKDADKPLVKELKANGALYKNQPYEHSYPHCWRCHTALIYYAQPSWYIRTTSIKDALLRENEKTNWFPETIKTGRYGDWLTNNIDWALSRNRYWGTPLPVSYTHLTLPTTPYV
;
A
#
# COMPACT_ATOMS: atom_id res chain seq x y z
N THR A 1 6.80 -24.07 -3.08
CA THR A 1 5.38 -24.13 -2.66
C THR A 1 5.29 -24.52 -1.21
N TYR A 2 4.26 -24.10 -0.54
CA TYR A 2 3.96 -24.41 0.87
C TYR A 2 2.44 -24.54 1.06
N LYS A 3 2.03 -25.25 2.12
CA LYS A 3 0.63 -25.28 2.55
C LYS A 3 0.34 -24.00 3.34
N ARG A 4 -0.62 -23.21 2.86
CA ARG A 4 -1.05 -21.99 3.56
C ARG A 4 -1.78 -22.29 4.86
N PRO A 5 -1.64 -21.47 5.89
CA PRO A 5 -2.34 -21.67 7.16
C PRO A 5 -3.85 -21.43 7.07
N PHE A 6 -4.28 -20.54 6.13
CA PHE A 6 -5.67 -20.27 5.80
C PHE A 6 -5.88 -20.48 4.30
N ASP A 7 -6.92 -21.21 3.92
CA ASP A 7 -7.30 -21.48 2.54
C ASP A 7 -8.72 -20.98 2.21
N TYR A 8 -9.11 -19.90 2.86
CA TYR A 8 -10.43 -19.30 2.74
C TYR A 8 -10.73 -18.71 1.35
N ILE A 9 -9.71 -18.26 0.65
CA ILE A 9 -9.81 -17.66 -0.68
C ILE A 9 -8.90 -18.44 -1.62
N GLU A 10 -9.43 -18.93 -2.71
CA GLU A 10 -8.62 -19.58 -3.72
C GLU A 10 -7.83 -18.54 -4.53
N ILE A 11 -6.51 -18.65 -4.50
CA ILE A 11 -5.60 -17.78 -5.25
C ILE A 11 -4.62 -18.71 -6.01
N PRO A 12 -4.87 -18.99 -7.29
CA PRO A 12 -4.05 -19.90 -8.07
C PRO A 12 -2.59 -19.43 -8.13
N ASP A 13 -1.67 -20.38 -8.12
CA ASP A 13 -0.23 -20.20 -8.35
C ASP A 13 0.44 -19.09 -7.50
N SER A 14 -0.09 -18.82 -6.30
CA SER A 14 0.36 -17.66 -5.49
C SER A 14 1.07 -18.05 -4.20
N HIS A 15 1.20 -19.34 -3.88
CA HIS A 15 1.73 -19.80 -2.58
C HIS A 15 3.10 -20.45 -2.72
N PHE A 16 4.11 -19.62 -2.96
CA PHE A 16 5.51 -20.02 -3.04
C PHE A 16 6.43 -18.92 -2.46
N VAL A 17 7.66 -19.30 -2.15
CA VAL A 17 8.67 -18.37 -1.63
C VAL A 17 9.26 -17.58 -2.79
N VAL A 18 9.31 -16.26 -2.65
CA VAL A 18 9.94 -15.32 -3.58
C VAL A 18 11.16 -14.67 -2.93
N LEU A 19 12.06 -14.13 -3.74
CA LEU A 19 13.23 -13.40 -3.25
C LEU A 19 12.92 -11.90 -3.18
N ALA A 20 13.36 -11.25 -2.11
CA ALA A 20 13.26 -9.81 -1.93
C ALA A 20 14.54 -9.25 -1.32
N THR A 21 15.01 -8.11 -1.81
CA THR A 21 16.30 -7.52 -1.42
C THR A 21 16.28 -6.84 -0.06
N TYR A 22 15.11 -6.49 0.45
CA TYR A 22 14.94 -5.84 1.75
C TYR A 22 14.85 -6.82 2.92
N VAL A 23 14.75 -8.12 2.65
CA VAL A 23 14.68 -9.14 3.69
C VAL A 23 16.10 -9.49 4.15
N THR A 24 16.38 -9.33 5.43
CA THR A 24 17.69 -9.61 6.04
C THR A 24 17.58 -10.73 7.05
N THR A 25 18.74 -11.29 7.44
CA THR A 25 18.85 -12.29 8.51
C THR A 25 19.39 -11.69 9.80
N GLU A 26 19.66 -10.39 9.82
CA GLU A 26 20.16 -9.68 10.99
C GLU A 26 19.10 -9.57 12.08
N ASP A 27 17.84 -9.32 11.64
CA ASP A 27 16.67 -9.31 12.50
C ASP A 27 15.65 -10.38 12.06
N GLY A 28 15.23 -11.24 12.97
CA GLY A 28 14.22 -12.25 12.69
C GLY A 28 14.74 -13.52 12.00
N SER A 29 13.90 -14.13 11.17
CA SER A 29 14.15 -15.45 10.55
C SER A 29 14.69 -15.38 9.10
N GLY A 30 14.79 -14.21 8.51
CA GLY A 30 15.05 -14.06 7.07
C GLY A 30 13.85 -14.43 6.18
N LEU A 31 12.67 -14.60 6.76
CA LEU A 31 11.42 -14.87 6.07
C LEU A 31 10.38 -13.81 6.45
N VAL A 32 9.73 -13.23 5.44
CA VAL A 32 8.67 -12.23 5.61
C VAL A 32 7.42 -12.69 4.90
N HIS A 33 6.27 -12.59 5.58
CA HIS A 33 4.97 -12.81 4.96
C HIS A 33 4.63 -11.63 4.05
N GLN A 34 4.20 -11.93 2.81
CA GLN A 34 3.87 -10.93 1.80
C GLN A 34 2.35 -10.80 1.67
N ALA A 35 1.84 -9.57 1.78
CA ALA A 35 0.44 -9.23 1.63
C ALA A 35 0.26 -8.05 0.66
N PRO A 36 0.20 -8.29 -0.66
CA PRO A 36 0.28 -7.24 -1.69
C PRO A 36 -0.85 -6.20 -1.63
N ALA A 37 -1.99 -6.53 -1.02
CA ALA A 37 -3.06 -5.56 -0.80
C ALA A 37 -2.80 -4.62 0.39
N PHE A 38 -1.85 -4.94 1.28
CA PHE A 38 -1.68 -4.29 2.58
C PHE A 38 -0.23 -3.83 2.86
N GLY A 39 0.65 -3.90 1.88
CA GLY A 39 2.03 -3.40 1.98
C GLY A 39 2.55 -2.90 0.64
N ALA A 40 3.24 -1.75 0.63
CA ALA A 40 3.78 -1.16 -0.60
C ALA A 40 4.93 -2.02 -1.17
N ASP A 41 5.85 -2.45 -0.32
CA ASP A 41 6.98 -3.31 -0.71
C ASP A 41 6.48 -4.70 -1.13
N ASP A 42 5.50 -5.25 -0.40
CA ASP A 42 4.84 -6.50 -0.74
C ASP A 42 4.19 -6.42 -2.13
N LEU A 43 3.48 -5.32 -2.40
CA LEU A 43 2.86 -5.08 -3.70
C LEU A 43 3.88 -5.02 -4.82
N GLN A 44 5.01 -4.35 -4.60
CA GLN A 44 6.07 -4.21 -5.60
C GLN A 44 6.70 -5.58 -5.91
N VAL A 45 7.07 -6.34 -4.89
CA VAL A 45 7.64 -7.69 -5.05
C VAL A 45 6.64 -8.62 -5.72
N CYS A 46 5.41 -8.67 -5.22
CA CYS A 46 4.38 -9.55 -5.80
C CYS A 46 4.11 -9.23 -7.28
N ARG A 47 4.08 -7.94 -7.66
CA ARG A 47 3.94 -7.53 -9.07
C ARG A 47 5.11 -7.98 -9.94
N SER A 48 6.35 -7.96 -9.45
CA SER A 48 7.52 -8.43 -10.21
C SER A 48 7.48 -9.92 -10.51
N TYR A 49 6.77 -10.69 -9.70
CA TYR A 49 6.54 -12.13 -9.91
C TYR A 49 5.18 -12.44 -10.56
N GLY A 50 4.42 -11.42 -10.98
CA GLY A 50 3.11 -11.61 -11.63
C GLY A 50 2.02 -12.12 -10.71
N LEU A 51 2.19 -11.99 -9.38
CA LEU A 51 1.22 -12.46 -8.40
C LEU A 51 -0.03 -11.56 -8.35
N PRO A 52 -1.23 -12.13 -8.20
CA PRO A 52 -2.45 -11.35 -8.11
C PRO A 52 -2.55 -10.58 -6.80
N VAL A 53 -3.24 -9.44 -6.84
CA VAL A 53 -3.58 -8.66 -5.66
C VAL A 53 -5.01 -8.99 -5.25
N VAL A 54 -5.16 -9.71 -4.15
CA VAL A 54 -6.46 -10.07 -3.59
C VAL A 54 -6.68 -9.29 -2.30
N ASN A 55 -7.82 -8.63 -2.19
CA ASN A 55 -8.16 -7.83 -1.03
C ASN A 55 -9.48 -8.33 -0.41
N PRO A 56 -9.42 -9.06 0.71
CA PRO A 56 -10.60 -9.56 1.40
C PRO A 56 -11.26 -8.53 2.33
N VAL A 57 -10.74 -7.30 2.40
CA VAL A 57 -11.22 -6.25 3.31
C VAL A 57 -11.89 -5.15 2.49
N ALA A 58 -13.08 -4.74 2.89
CA ALA A 58 -13.82 -3.64 2.29
C ALA A 58 -13.23 -2.27 2.68
N ALA A 59 -13.69 -1.21 2.01
CA ALA A 59 -13.17 0.15 2.23
C ALA A 59 -13.42 0.71 3.64
N ASP A 60 -14.36 0.15 4.37
CA ASP A 60 -14.67 0.49 5.77
C ASP A 60 -13.83 -0.28 6.80
N GLY A 61 -12.94 -1.16 6.33
CA GLY A 61 -12.06 -1.97 7.17
C GLY A 61 -12.67 -3.28 7.68
N HIS A 62 -13.85 -3.67 7.19
CA HIS A 62 -14.47 -4.95 7.53
C HIS A 62 -14.12 -6.02 6.49
N PHE A 63 -13.95 -7.25 6.93
CA PHE A 63 -13.81 -8.38 6.01
C PHE A 63 -15.08 -8.54 5.18
N LEU A 64 -14.93 -8.93 3.92
CA LEU A 64 -16.06 -9.29 3.06
C LEU A 64 -16.87 -10.43 3.70
N ALA A 65 -18.18 -10.39 3.57
CA ALA A 65 -19.08 -11.29 4.28
C ALA A 65 -18.89 -12.78 3.95
N ASP A 66 -18.34 -13.06 2.78
CA ASP A 66 -18.05 -14.40 2.27
C ASP A 66 -16.72 -14.99 2.76
N VAL A 67 -15.90 -14.23 3.48
CA VAL A 67 -14.66 -14.73 4.06
C VAL A 67 -14.97 -15.58 5.29
N PRO A 68 -14.63 -16.88 5.27
CA PRO A 68 -14.90 -17.76 6.40
C PRO A 68 -14.30 -17.24 7.71
N VAL A 69 -14.94 -17.55 8.83
CA VAL A 69 -14.51 -17.26 10.22
C VAL A 69 -14.53 -15.76 10.56
N VAL A 70 -14.17 -14.87 9.65
CA VAL A 70 -13.99 -13.42 9.95
C VAL A 70 -14.89 -12.50 9.12
N GLY A 71 -15.75 -13.04 8.25
CA GLY A 71 -16.66 -12.25 7.41
C GLY A 71 -17.48 -11.27 8.22
N GLY A 72 -17.50 -10.00 7.80
CA GLY A 72 -18.18 -8.90 8.47
C GLY A 72 -17.50 -8.35 9.73
N LEU A 73 -16.39 -8.93 10.20
CA LEU A 73 -15.64 -8.38 11.34
C LEU A 73 -14.72 -7.25 10.89
N PHE A 74 -14.55 -6.27 11.77
CA PHE A 74 -13.50 -5.26 11.60
C PHE A 74 -12.11 -5.94 11.68
N PHE A 75 -11.15 -5.51 10.88
CA PHE A 75 -9.87 -6.23 10.72
C PHE A 75 -9.13 -6.45 12.05
N LYS A 76 -9.22 -5.54 13.02
CA LYS A 76 -8.61 -5.71 14.35
C LYS A 76 -9.34 -6.75 15.22
N ASP A 77 -10.65 -6.90 15.02
CA ASP A 77 -11.45 -7.86 15.79
C ASP A 77 -11.26 -9.30 15.28
N ALA A 78 -10.75 -9.44 14.06
CA ALA A 78 -10.46 -10.72 13.42
C ALA A 78 -9.26 -11.47 14.04
N ASP A 79 -8.36 -10.79 14.73
CA ASP A 79 -7.15 -11.42 15.30
C ASP A 79 -7.47 -12.61 16.22
N LYS A 80 -8.43 -12.43 17.12
CA LYS A 80 -8.80 -13.49 18.10
C LYS A 80 -9.39 -14.73 17.44
N PRO A 81 -10.41 -14.65 16.56
CA PRO A 81 -10.92 -15.81 15.83
C PRO A 81 -9.86 -16.47 14.95
N LEU A 82 -9.00 -15.71 14.27
CA LEU A 82 -7.92 -16.28 13.44
C LEU A 82 -6.89 -17.05 14.27
N VAL A 83 -6.48 -16.53 15.42
CA VAL A 83 -5.58 -17.24 16.35
C VAL A 83 -6.23 -18.54 16.87
N LYS A 84 -7.53 -18.51 17.18
CA LYS A 84 -8.28 -19.70 17.60
C LYS A 84 -8.29 -20.76 16.48
N GLU A 85 -8.50 -20.35 15.24
CA GLU A 85 -8.48 -21.23 14.08
C GLU A 85 -7.10 -21.85 13.85
N LEU A 86 -6.02 -21.04 13.91
CA LEU A 86 -4.64 -21.55 13.83
C LEU A 86 -4.32 -22.57 14.90
N LYS A 87 -4.86 -22.39 16.10
CA LYS A 87 -4.71 -23.35 17.20
C LYS A 87 -5.48 -24.65 16.92
N ALA A 88 -6.70 -24.54 16.39
CA ALA A 88 -7.55 -25.69 16.10
C ALA A 88 -6.97 -26.57 15.00
N ASN A 89 -6.38 -25.98 13.95
CA ASN A 89 -5.77 -26.69 12.83
C ASN A 89 -4.29 -27.09 13.05
N GLY A 90 -3.73 -26.82 14.27
CA GLY A 90 -2.37 -27.19 14.64
C GLY A 90 -1.27 -26.35 13.97
N ALA A 91 -1.60 -25.24 13.34
CA ALA A 91 -0.65 -24.36 12.65
C ALA A 91 -0.09 -23.24 13.55
N LEU A 92 -0.61 -23.07 14.76
CA LEU A 92 -0.12 -22.06 15.71
C LEU A 92 1.17 -22.51 16.38
N TYR A 93 2.28 -21.87 16.03
CA TYR A 93 3.56 -22.10 16.70
C TYR A 93 3.66 -21.33 18.04
N LYS A 94 3.38 -20.02 18.02
CA LYS A 94 3.47 -19.14 19.19
C LYS A 94 2.51 -17.97 19.04
N ASN A 95 1.86 -17.59 20.14
CA ASN A 95 1.12 -16.34 20.26
C ASN A 95 1.66 -15.57 21.46
N GLN A 96 2.15 -14.36 21.24
CA GLN A 96 2.74 -13.51 22.26
C GLN A 96 2.26 -12.08 22.08
N PRO A 97 1.76 -11.43 23.14
CA PRO A 97 1.49 -9.99 23.08
C PRO A 97 2.76 -9.21 22.75
N TYR A 98 2.63 -8.23 21.84
CA TYR A 98 3.70 -7.33 21.47
C TYR A 98 3.17 -5.91 21.43
N GLU A 99 3.76 -5.04 22.24
CA GLU A 99 3.39 -3.63 22.30
C GLU A 99 4.25 -2.83 21.33
N HIS A 100 3.60 -2.11 20.44
CA HIS A 100 4.27 -1.27 19.45
C HIS A 100 3.40 -0.07 19.05
N SER A 101 4.01 0.96 18.49
CA SER A 101 3.29 2.07 17.90
C SER A 101 2.44 1.61 16.72
N TYR A 102 1.18 2.04 16.69
CA TYR A 102 0.27 1.73 15.60
C TYR A 102 -0.39 3.02 15.05
N PRO A 103 -0.47 3.18 13.73
CA PRO A 103 -1.06 4.38 13.13
C PRO A 103 -2.57 4.43 13.35
N HIS A 104 -3.06 5.58 13.80
CA HIS A 104 -4.48 5.86 13.99
C HIS A 104 -4.89 7.11 13.24
N CYS A 105 -6.14 7.20 12.85
CA CYS A 105 -6.71 8.41 12.28
C CYS A 105 -6.63 9.56 13.30
N TRP A 106 -6.02 10.68 12.91
CA TRP A 106 -5.89 11.86 13.78
C TRP A 106 -7.22 12.47 14.20
N ARG A 107 -8.30 12.18 13.47
CA ARG A 107 -9.63 12.76 13.69
C ARG A 107 -10.54 11.87 14.52
N CYS A 108 -10.66 10.58 14.19
CA CYS A 108 -11.57 9.65 14.86
C CYS A 108 -10.87 8.57 15.66
N HIS A 109 -9.54 8.57 15.69
CA HIS A 109 -8.69 7.60 16.40
C HIS A 109 -8.90 6.13 16.01
N THR A 110 -9.60 5.86 14.92
CA THR A 110 -9.72 4.50 14.37
C THR A 110 -8.37 4.01 13.86
N ALA A 111 -8.04 2.76 14.13
CA ALA A 111 -6.84 2.11 13.61
C ALA A 111 -6.83 2.14 12.07
N LEU A 112 -5.67 2.45 11.49
CA LEU A 112 -5.49 2.52 10.05
C LEU A 112 -4.95 1.20 9.51
N ILE A 113 -5.24 0.91 8.25
CA ILE A 113 -4.69 -0.21 7.50
C ILE A 113 -4.13 0.31 6.18
N TYR A 114 -3.00 -0.23 5.74
CA TYR A 114 -2.59 -0.07 4.36
C TYR A 114 -3.60 -0.77 3.45
N TYR A 115 -3.95 -0.11 2.35
CA TYR A 115 -5.03 -0.57 1.50
C TYR A 115 -4.74 -0.25 0.04
N ALA A 116 -4.51 -1.28 -0.77
CA ALA A 116 -4.29 -1.11 -2.20
C ALA A 116 -5.60 -0.77 -2.90
N GLN A 117 -5.62 0.34 -3.63
CA GLN A 117 -6.76 0.76 -4.43
C GLN A 117 -6.31 1.40 -5.75
N PRO A 118 -7.12 1.32 -6.82
CA PRO A 118 -6.83 2.02 -8.06
C PRO A 118 -6.73 3.53 -7.84
N SER A 119 -5.74 4.15 -8.43
CA SER A 119 -5.50 5.59 -8.31
C SER A 119 -4.95 6.15 -9.61
N TRP A 120 -5.22 7.42 -9.88
CA TRP A 120 -4.59 8.16 -10.95
C TRP A 120 -3.23 8.68 -10.52
N TYR A 121 -2.25 8.53 -11.41
CA TYR A 121 -0.89 8.99 -11.19
C TYR A 121 -0.42 9.86 -12.35
N ILE A 122 0.32 10.93 -12.03
CA ILE A 122 1.18 11.60 -13.00
C ILE A 122 2.56 10.96 -12.89
N ARG A 123 3.07 10.43 -14.00
CA ARG A 123 4.39 9.81 -14.05
C ARG A 123 5.49 10.88 -14.03
N THR A 124 5.67 11.51 -12.86
CA THR A 124 6.70 12.55 -12.66
C THR A 124 8.11 11.98 -12.72
N THR A 125 8.29 10.69 -12.46
CA THR A 125 9.58 10.01 -12.60
C THR A 125 10.11 10.03 -14.03
N SER A 126 9.24 10.08 -15.05
CA SER A 126 9.65 10.14 -16.47
C SER A 126 10.36 11.44 -16.85
N ILE A 127 10.16 12.51 -16.09
CA ILE A 127 10.78 13.83 -16.32
C ILE A 127 11.78 14.21 -15.23
N LYS A 128 12.12 13.28 -14.33
CA LYS A 128 13.01 13.52 -13.18
C LYS A 128 14.34 14.16 -13.58
N ASP A 129 15.00 13.61 -14.60
CA ASP A 129 16.30 14.12 -15.06
C ASP A 129 16.19 15.54 -15.65
N ALA A 130 15.07 15.85 -16.29
CA ALA A 130 14.80 17.20 -16.77
C ALA A 130 14.60 18.18 -15.60
N LEU A 131 13.85 17.77 -14.58
CA LEU A 131 13.62 18.58 -13.37
C LEU A 131 14.94 18.86 -12.63
N LEU A 132 15.81 17.87 -12.49
CA LEU A 132 17.13 18.04 -11.89
C LEU A 132 18.00 19.02 -12.69
N ARG A 133 18.05 18.88 -14.03
CA ARG A 133 18.79 19.82 -14.89
C ARG A 133 18.28 21.25 -14.80
N GLU A 134 16.96 21.45 -14.73
CA GLU A 134 16.42 22.81 -14.60
C GLU A 134 16.64 23.38 -13.20
N ASN A 135 16.62 22.54 -12.15
CA ASN A 135 16.99 22.95 -10.80
C ASN A 135 18.43 23.48 -10.73
N GLU A 136 19.37 22.84 -11.47
CA GLU A 136 20.75 23.32 -11.54
C GLU A 136 20.89 24.75 -12.09
N LYS A 137 20.02 25.14 -13.01
CA LYS A 137 20.00 26.47 -13.63
C LYS A 137 19.28 27.54 -12.78
N THR A 138 18.53 27.10 -11.77
CA THR A 138 17.74 28.00 -10.92
C THR A 138 18.60 28.61 -9.82
N ASN A 139 18.46 29.92 -9.62
CA ASN A 139 19.08 30.63 -8.50
C ASN A 139 18.18 30.54 -7.27
N TRP A 140 18.66 29.90 -6.22
CA TRP A 140 17.94 29.72 -4.96
C TRP A 140 18.45 30.67 -3.87
N PHE A 141 17.53 31.22 -3.08
CA PHE A 141 17.83 32.03 -1.91
C PHE A 141 17.08 31.47 -0.68
N PRO A 142 17.76 30.87 0.30
CA PRO A 142 19.20 30.55 0.32
C PRO A 142 19.57 29.43 -0.65
N GLU A 143 20.83 29.42 -1.11
CA GLU A 143 21.38 28.45 -2.05
C GLU A 143 21.25 26.99 -1.57
N THR A 144 21.28 26.78 -0.26
CA THR A 144 21.15 25.46 0.38
C THR A 144 19.86 24.72 0.02
N ILE A 145 18.82 25.42 -0.42
CA ILE A 145 17.56 24.79 -0.87
C ILE A 145 17.78 23.98 -2.14
N LYS A 146 18.67 24.43 -3.02
CA LYS A 146 18.94 23.84 -4.33
C LYS A 146 19.36 22.37 -4.22
N THR A 147 20.37 22.09 -3.42
CA THR A 147 20.95 20.76 -3.21
C THR A 147 20.36 20.04 -2.01
N GLY A 148 19.83 20.78 -1.02
CA GLY A 148 19.18 20.25 0.16
C GLY A 148 17.70 19.90 -0.10
N ARG A 149 16.80 20.52 0.67
CA ARG A 149 15.39 20.12 0.74
C ARG A 149 14.70 19.93 -0.63
N TYR A 150 14.92 20.84 -1.59
CA TYR A 150 14.28 20.73 -2.90
C TYR A 150 15.03 19.74 -3.81
N GLY A 151 16.35 19.80 -3.85
CA GLY A 151 17.16 18.85 -4.61
C GLY A 151 16.98 17.40 -4.13
N ASP A 152 16.94 17.19 -2.82
CA ASP A 152 16.63 15.88 -2.23
C ASP A 152 15.24 15.39 -2.62
N TRP A 153 14.24 16.28 -2.60
CA TRP A 153 12.89 15.94 -3.02
C TRP A 153 12.83 15.53 -4.49
N LEU A 154 13.52 16.24 -5.38
CA LEU A 154 13.61 15.88 -6.80
C LEU A 154 14.35 14.56 -7.00
N THR A 155 15.45 14.34 -6.27
CA THR A 155 16.26 13.12 -6.35
C THR A 155 15.47 11.90 -5.92
N ASN A 156 14.63 12.03 -4.89
CA ASN A 156 13.77 10.98 -4.35
C ASN A 156 12.34 11.03 -4.93
N ASN A 157 12.14 11.74 -6.06
CA ASN A 157 10.83 11.89 -6.68
C ASN A 157 10.22 10.52 -7.03
N ILE A 158 8.97 10.36 -6.63
CA ILE A 158 8.08 9.26 -6.98
C ILE A 158 6.91 9.79 -7.79
N ASP A 159 6.22 8.91 -8.52
CA ASP A 159 5.04 9.31 -9.29
C ASP A 159 3.96 9.93 -8.40
N TRP A 160 3.36 11.00 -8.86
CA TRP A 160 2.42 11.78 -8.07
C TRP A 160 1.02 11.17 -8.11
N ALA A 161 0.57 10.60 -6.98
CA ALA A 161 -0.79 10.11 -6.80
C ALA A 161 -1.77 11.29 -6.66
N LEU A 162 -2.74 11.38 -7.57
CA LEU A 162 -3.74 12.45 -7.61
C LEU A 162 -5.04 12.08 -6.92
N SER A 163 -5.44 10.80 -6.94
CA SER A 163 -6.72 10.36 -6.40
C SER A 163 -6.84 10.66 -4.90
N ARG A 164 -8.00 11.12 -4.51
CA ARG A 164 -8.39 11.37 -3.12
C ARG A 164 -9.80 10.85 -2.89
N ASN A 165 -10.05 10.24 -1.74
CA ASN A 165 -11.37 9.73 -1.33
C ASN A 165 -12.19 10.77 -0.56
N ARG A 166 -11.70 12.00 -0.49
CA ARG A 166 -12.41 13.10 0.18
C ARG A 166 -13.08 14.02 -0.82
N TYR A 167 -14.20 14.58 -0.42
CA TYR A 167 -14.79 15.72 -1.09
C TYR A 167 -13.79 16.88 -1.16
N TRP A 168 -13.86 17.71 -2.20
CA TRP A 168 -12.93 18.81 -2.46
C TRP A 168 -11.50 18.31 -2.79
N GLY A 169 -11.40 17.20 -3.48
CA GLY A 169 -10.15 16.75 -4.07
C GLY A 169 -9.73 17.61 -5.27
N THR A 170 -8.51 17.39 -5.75
CA THR A 170 -8.02 18.03 -6.98
C THR A 170 -8.89 17.60 -8.18
N PRO A 171 -9.48 18.55 -8.94
CA PRO A 171 -10.22 18.20 -10.14
C PRO A 171 -9.28 17.60 -11.19
N LEU A 172 -9.73 16.53 -11.84
CA LEU A 172 -9.02 15.92 -12.96
C LEU A 172 -9.65 16.39 -14.26
N PRO A 173 -8.93 17.16 -15.10
CA PRO A 173 -9.45 17.55 -16.40
C PRO A 173 -9.54 16.33 -17.31
N VAL A 174 -10.66 16.18 -18.00
CA VAL A 174 -10.83 15.21 -19.08
C VAL A 174 -10.75 15.95 -20.40
N SER A 175 -9.83 15.53 -21.27
CA SER A 175 -9.63 16.11 -22.59
C SER A 175 -9.88 15.06 -23.67
N TYR A 176 -10.69 15.43 -24.64
CA TYR A 176 -10.82 14.69 -25.90
C TYR A 176 -9.97 15.38 -26.99
N THR A 177 -9.73 14.73 -28.09
CA THR A 177 -8.91 15.27 -29.19
C THR A 177 -9.35 16.65 -29.73
N HIS A 178 -10.58 17.02 -29.48
CA HIS A 178 -11.20 18.26 -29.95
C HIS A 178 -12.03 18.99 -28.89
N LEU A 179 -12.08 18.49 -27.67
CA LEU A 179 -12.89 19.06 -26.59
C LEU A 179 -12.23 18.82 -25.23
N THR A 180 -12.12 19.87 -24.44
CA THR A 180 -11.76 19.80 -23.02
C THR A 180 -13.00 20.11 -22.19
N LEU A 181 -13.40 19.18 -21.32
CA LEU A 181 -14.54 19.34 -20.44
C LEU A 181 -14.07 19.56 -18.99
N PRO A 182 -14.68 20.49 -18.24
CA PRO A 182 -14.49 20.55 -16.80
C PRO A 182 -15.07 19.28 -16.17
N THR A 183 -14.30 18.64 -15.29
CA THR A 183 -14.69 17.38 -14.63
C THR A 183 -15.33 17.60 -13.27
N THR A 184 -15.32 18.81 -12.77
CA THR A 184 -16.03 19.18 -11.55
C THR A 184 -17.45 19.62 -11.89
N PRO A 185 -18.48 18.93 -11.37
CA PRO A 185 -19.82 19.49 -11.41
C PRO A 185 -19.82 20.81 -10.63
N TYR A 186 -20.39 21.84 -11.20
CA TYR A 186 -20.70 23.04 -10.44
C TYR A 186 -21.69 22.66 -9.33
N VAL A 187 -21.29 22.87 -8.08
CA VAL A 187 -22.17 22.79 -6.93
C VAL A 187 -22.81 24.14 -6.72
#